data_d043f2d892d0cedf112bcccdb8c88183
#
_entry.id   d043f2d892d0cedf112bcccdb8c88183
#
_cell.length_a   1.000
_cell.length_b   1.000
_cell.length_c   1.000
_cell.angle_alpha   90.00
_cell.angle_beta   90.00
_cell.angle_gamma   90.00
#
_symmetry.space_group_name_H-M   'P 1'
#
loop_
_entity.id
_entity.type
_entity.pdbx_description
1 polymer ?
#
loop_
_entity_poly.entity_id
_entity_poly.type
_entity_poly.pdbx_seq_one_letter_code
_entity_poly.pdbx_strand_id
1 'polypeptide(L)'
;LPNVGAGLYLSSQGFYFGLSAPRLLKNNLRTNATSREESLTYHVITGGVIPMGDLSNIKLNPAAMVQVESGSPVAMHLMMNVIIKDKFEVGGMWRSGDAVGGLVGWNILPSLKLGYSFDYSYGFQSFTYNGGSHEAFLRFDWFKKNRIPAVTPRYF
;
A
#
# COMPACT_ATOMS: atom_id res chain seq x y z
N LEU A 1 -0.02 -23.28 -12.99
CA LEU A 1 1.39 -23.22 -13.41
C LEU A 1 2.21 -22.70 -12.23
N PRO A 2 3.33 -23.35 -11.88
CA PRO A 2 4.16 -22.88 -10.77
C PRO A 2 4.83 -21.55 -11.13
N ASN A 3 4.92 -20.65 -10.16
CA ASN A 3 5.65 -19.40 -10.27
C ASN A 3 6.58 -19.25 -9.06
N VAL A 4 7.69 -18.56 -9.24
CA VAL A 4 8.67 -18.28 -8.19
C VAL A 4 8.83 -16.77 -8.11
N GLY A 5 8.78 -16.23 -6.91
CA GLY A 5 9.06 -14.82 -6.63
C GLY A 5 10.23 -14.69 -5.68
N ALA A 6 10.89 -13.55 -5.74
CA ALA A 6 11.95 -13.17 -4.83
C ALA A 6 11.76 -11.73 -4.35
N GLY A 7 12.22 -11.44 -3.15
CA GLY A 7 12.18 -10.09 -2.61
C GLY A 7 13.22 -9.87 -1.53
N LEU A 8 13.64 -8.62 -1.39
CA LEU A 8 14.51 -8.13 -0.34
C LEU A 8 13.77 -7.03 0.41
N TYR A 9 13.79 -7.08 1.72
CA TYR A 9 13.19 -6.07 2.57
C TYR A 9 14.17 -5.64 3.65
N LEU A 10 14.41 -4.35 3.73
CA LEU A 10 15.26 -3.71 4.74
C LEU A 10 14.37 -2.80 5.58
N SER A 11 14.48 -2.89 6.90
CA SER A 11 13.74 -2.03 7.82
C SER A 11 14.61 -1.53 8.95
N SER A 12 14.36 -0.31 9.38
CA SER A 12 14.93 0.34 10.53
C SER A 12 13.80 0.88 11.41
N GLN A 13 14.10 1.57 12.52
CA GLN A 13 13.10 2.08 13.46
C GLN A 13 12.13 3.13 12.88
N GLY A 14 12.51 3.80 11.81
CA GLY A 14 11.68 4.86 11.21
C GLY A 14 11.56 4.80 9.70
N PHE A 15 12.19 3.83 9.06
CA PHE A 15 12.26 3.76 7.60
C PHE A 15 12.25 2.30 7.13
N TYR A 16 11.66 2.04 5.97
CA TYR A 16 11.74 0.77 5.29
C TYR A 16 11.95 0.95 3.78
N PHE A 17 12.60 -0.05 3.19
CA PHE A 17 12.82 -0.15 1.75
C PHE A 17 12.66 -1.61 1.33
N GLY A 18 11.98 -1.84 0.22
CA GLY A 18 11.77 -3.19 -0.30
C GLY A 18 11.86 -3.24 -1.81
N LEU A 19 12.39 -4.36 -2.29
CA LEU A 19 12.42 -4.74 -3.69
C LEU A 19 11.75 -6.09 -3.82
N SER A 20 10.90 -6.29 -4.81
CA SER A 20 10.31 -7.59 -5.07
C SER A 20 10.05 -7.84 -6.55
N ALA A 21 10.21 -9.10 -6.93
CA ALA A 21 9.82 -9.65 -8.20
C ALA A 21 8.92 -10.87 -7.93
N PRO A 22 7.59 -10.69 -7.82
CA PRO A 22 6.68 -11.77 -7.43
C PRO A 22 6.53 -12.86 -8.49
N ARG A 23 6.92 -12.56 -9.72
CA ARG A 23 6.85 -13.47 -10.86
C ARG A 23 8.17 -13.42 -11.63
N LEU A 24 8.98 -14.45 -11.52
CA LEU A 24 10.25 -14.60 -12.24
C LEU A 24 10.12 -15.56 -13.43
N LEU A 25 9.10 -16.41 -13.43
CA LEU A 25 8.89 -17.37 -14.51
C LEU A 25 7.84 -16.81 -15.48
N LYS A 26 8.23 -16.70 -16.76
CA LYS A 26 7.31 -16.37 -17.83
C LYS A 26 6.48 -17.62 -18.17
N ASN A 27 5.23 -17.62 -17.81
CA ASN A 27 4.30 -18.69 -18.17
C ASN A 27 3.48 -18.27 -19.39
N ASN A 28 3.53 -19.05 -20.46
CA ASN A 28 2.69 -18.87 -21.62
C ASN A 28 1.35 -19.59 -21.38
N LEU A 29 0.32 -18.84 -21.06
CA LEU A 29 -1.05 -19.36 -20.99
C LEU A 29 -1.61 -19.48 -22.41
N ARG A 30 -1.47 -20.66 -23.01
CA ARG A 30 -2.18 -21.00 -24.25
C ARG A 30 -3.59 -21.46 -23.90
N THR A 31 -4.55 -20.56 -24.02
CA THR A 31 -5.97 -20.93 -24.16
C THR A 31 -6.35 -20.75 -25.61
N ASN A 32 -7.21 -21.62 -26.13
CA ASN A 32 -7.55 -21.77 -27.57
C ASN A 32 -7.98 -20.49 -28.33
N ALA A 33 -8.02 -19.33 -27.69
CA ALA A 33 -8.41 -18.06 -28.30
C ALA A 33 -7.44 -16.88 -28.05
N THR A 34 -6.53 -16.95 -27.06
CA THR A 34 -5.68 -15.81 -26.75
C THR A 34 -4.38 -16.27 -26.07
N SER A 35 -3.24 -15.97 -26.69
CA SER A 35 -1.94 -16.12 -26.04
C SER A 35 -1.71 -14.92 -25.13
N ARG A 36 -1.77 -15.10 -23.83
CA ARG A 36 -1.39 -14.07 -22.86
C ARG A 36 -0.07 -14.47 -22.22
N GLU A 37 0.99 -13.74 -22.54
CA GLU A 37 2.25 -13.87 -21.83
C GLU A 37 2.13 -13.19 -20.48
N GLU A 38 2.48 -13.90 -19.41
CA GLU A 38 2.64 -13.26 -18.09
C GLU A 38 3.85 -12.37 -18.11
N SER A 39 3.64 -11.09 -17.87
CA SER A 39 4.70 -10.08 -17.83
C SER A 39 5.49 -10.17 -16.52
N LEU A 40 6.81 -9.96 -16.61
CA LEU A 40 7.65 -9.78 -15.44
C LEU A 40 7.30 -8.46 -14.76
N THR A 41 7.02 -8.51 -13.48
CA THR A 41 6.65 -7.34 -12.68
C THR A 41 7.68 -7.16 -11.57
N TYR A 42 8.16 -5.93 -11.41
CA TYR A 42 9.07 -5.52 -10.34
C TYR A 42 8.39 -4.45 -9.50
N HIS A 43 8.53 -4.57 -8.18
CA HIS A 43 8.06 -3.57 -7.25
C HIS A 43 9.22 -3.01 -6.42
N VAL A 44 9.22 -1.70 -6.27
CA VAL A 44 10.08 -0.97 -5.33
C VAL A 44 9.17 -0.27 -4.35
N ILE A 45 9.34 -0.50 -3.06
CA ILE A 45 8.57 0.16 -2.01
C ILE A 45 9.49 0.88 -1.05
N THR A 46 9.09 2.03 -0.58
CA THR A 46 9.79 2.77 0.46
C THR A 46 8.80 3.57 1.29
N GLY A 47 9.14 3.80 2.53
CA GLY A 47 8.33 4.63 3.42
C GLY A 47 8.92 4.70 4.81
N GLY A 48 8.26 5.46 5.67
CA GLY A 48 8.75 5.61 7.02
C GLY A 48 7.80 6.39 7.90
N VAL A 49 8.13 6.45 9.19
CA VAL A 49 7.40 7.23 10.19
C VAL A 49 8.30 8.34 10.69
N ILE A 50 7.89 9.58 10.48
CA ILE A 50 8.62 10.79 10.86
C ILE A 50 7.83 11.46 12.01
N PRO A 51 8.36 11.46 13.27
CA PRO A 51 7.74 12.23 14.34
C PRO A 51 7.91 13.73 14.07
N MET A 52 6.82 14.50 14.20
CA MET A 52 6.85 15.95 14.01
C MET A 52 7.11 16.69 15.34
N GLY A 53 8.35 17.18 15.48
CA GLY A 53 8.76 18.10 16.56
C GLY A 53 8.67 17.52 17.97
N ASP A 54 8.76 18.40 18.99
CA ASP A 54 8.58 18.06 20.40
C ASP A 54 7.16 17.60 20.76
N LEU A 55 6.22 17.83 19.89
CA LEU A 55 4.86 17.30 19.97
C LEU A 55 4.86 15.86 19.46
N SER A 56 5.33 14.92 20.27
CA SER A 56 5.33 13.45 20.01
C SER A 56 3.93 12.87 19.68
N ASN A 57 2.94 13.74 19.56
CA ASN A 57 1.55 13.40 19.29
C ASN A 57 1.19 13.33 17.79
N ILE A 58 2.06 13.84 16.91
CA ILE A 58 1.83 13.84 15.46
C ILE A 58 2.98 13.10 14.77
N LYS A 59 2.64 12.13 13.94
CA LYS A 59 3.59 11.38 13.11
C LYS A 59 3.14 11.45 11.67
N LEU A 60 4.09 11.72 10.77
CA LEU A 60 3.88 11.59 9.33
C LEU A 60 4.33 10.20 8.89
N ASN A 61 3.57 9.58 8.02
CA ASN A 61 3.88 8.30 7.42
C ASN A 61 3.82 8.42 5.88
N PRO A 62 4.88 8.97 5.24
CA PRO A 62 5.02 8.94 3.80
C PRO A 62 5.35 7.53 3.32
N ALA A 63 4.78 7.14 2.20
CA ALA A 63 5.10 5.90 1.52
C ALA A 63 5.04 6.09 0.01
N ALA A 64 5.87 5.35 -0.70
CA ALA A 64 5.91 5.33 -2.15
C ALA A 64 6.12 3.89 -2.64
N MET A 65 5.44 3.55 -3.73
CA MET A 65 5.65 2.31 -4.46
C MET A 65 5.76 2.61 -5.95
N VAL A 66 6.72 1.97 -6.59
CA VAL A 66 6.88 1.98 -8.04
C VAL A 66 6.74 0.56 -8.55
N GLN A 67 5.87 0.37 -9.52
CA GLN A 67 5.68 -0.90 -10.20
C GLN A 67 6.12 -0.74 -11.66
N VAL A 68 6.99 -1.64 -12.07
CA VAL A 68 7.47 -1.74 -13.45
C VAL A 68 7.06 -3.10 -13.99
N GLU A 69 6.28 -3.09 -15.04
CA GLU A 69 5.82 -4.29 -15.75
C GLU A 69 6.24 -4.21 -17.21
N SER A 70 6.77 -5.31 -17.73
CA SER A 70 7.20 -5.36 -19.13
C SER A 70 6.00 -5.17 -20.07
N GLY A 71 6.07 -4.15 -20.93
CA GLY A 71 4.98 -3.84 -21.88
C GLY A 71 3.87 -2.93 -21.31
N SER A 72 4.00 -2.46 -20.08
CA SER A 72 3.06 -1.52 -19.44
C SER A 72 3.74 -0.23 -19.03
N PRO A 73 3.04 0.89 -18.94
CA PRO A 73 3.57 2.12 -18.34
C PRO A 73 3.97 1.88 -16.88
N VAL A 74 4.98 2.62 -16.42
CA VAL A 74 5.40 2.60 -15.02
C VAL A 74 4.27 3.15 -14.15
N ALA A 75 3.83 2.37 -13.16
CA ALA A 75 2.85 2.81 -12.19
C ALA A 75 3.55 3.33 -10.92
N MET A 76 3.17 4.52 -10.49
CA MET A 76 3.61 5.14 -9.22
C MET A 76 2.43 5.25 -8.27
N HIS A 77 2.66 4.86 -7.03
CA HIS A 77 1.71 5.04 -5.93
C HIS A 77 2.41 5.88 -4.85
N LEU A 78 1.81 6.98 -4.50
CA LEU A 78 2.26 7.84 -3.40
C LEU A 78 1.19 7.85 -2.32
N MET A 79 1.61 7.77 -1.07
CA MET A 79 0.74 7.79 0.08
C MET A 79 1.33 8.70 1.16
N MET A 80 0.47 9.46 1.82
CA MET A 80 0.84 10.29 2.95
C MET A 80 -0.22 10.14 4.03
N ASN A 81 0.15 9.60 5.18
CA ASN A 81 -0.73 9.51 6.34
C ASN A 81 -0.21 10.37 7.47
N VAL A 82 -1.12 10.99 8.20
CA VAL A 82 -0.88 11.74 9.43
C VAL A 82 -1.51 10.98 10.58
N ILE A 83 -0.72 10.60 11.56
CA ILE A 83 -1.16 9.90 12.76
C ILE A 83 -1.15 10.88 13.92
N ILE A 84 -2.29 11.06 14.57
CA ILE A 84 -2.49 12.02 15.65
C ILE A 84 -2.73 11.26 16.95
N LYS A 85 -1.88 11.51 17.96
CA LYS A 85 -1.94 10.91 19.32
C LYS A 85 -2.03 9.37 19.31
N ASP A 86 -1.51 8.71 18.26
CA ASP A 86 -1.64 7.27 18.03
C ASP A 86 -3.10 6.76 18.03
N LYS A 87 -4.06 7.67 17.93
CA LYS A 87 -5.51 7.36 17.94
C LYS A 87 -6.18 7.58 16.59
N PHE A 88 -5.88 8.69 15.94
CA PHE A 88 -6.50 9.06 14.68
C PHE A 88 -5.47 9.00 13.56
N GLU A 89 -5.89 8.51 12.43
CA GLU A 89 -5.12 8.47 11.20
C GLU A 89 -5.93 9.09 10.08
N VAL A 90 -5.33 10.01 9.34
CA VAL A 90 -5.92 10.61 8.13
C VAL A 90 -4.85 10.52 7.05
N GLY A 91 -5.22 10.02 5.90
CA GLY A 91 -4.29 9.85 4.81
C GLY A 91 -4.89 10.13 3.45
N GLY A 92 -4.00 10.35 2.49
CA GLY A 92 -4.33 10.45 1.09
C GLY A 92 -3.39 9.59 0.26
N MET A 93 -3.90 9.06 -0.83
CA MET A 93 -3.10 8.33 -1.81
C MET A 93 -3.34 8.86 -3.22
N TRP A 94 -2.30 8.76 -4.02
CA TRP A 94 -2.33 9.05 -5.44
C TRP A 94 -1.68 7.92 -6.22
N ARG A 95 -2.35 7.48 -7.26
CA ARG A 95 -1.88 6.47 -8.20
C ARG A 95 -1.78 7.09 -9.58
N SER A 96 -0.59 7.03 -10.19
CA SER A 96 -0.34 7.67 -11.47
C SER A 96 -1.27 7.13 -12.56
N GLY A 97 -1.99 8.04 -13.23
CA GLY A 97 -2.87 7.72 -14.36
C GLY A 97 -4.12 6.92 -14.03
N ASP A 98 -4.43 6.67 -12.75
CA ASP A 98 -5.51 5.76 -12.38
C ASP A 98 -6.46 6.34 -11.30
N ALA A 99 -5.96 6.67 -10.11
CA ALA A 99 -6.83 6.98 -8.98
C ALA A 99 -6.24 7.96 -7.98
N VAL A 100 -7.13 8.58 -7.22
CA VAL A 100 -6.85 9.28 -5.96
C VAL A 100 -7.74 8.71 -4.88
N GLY A 101 -7.25 8.70 -3.65
CA GLY A 101 -8.03 8.18 -2.54
C GLY A 101 -7.74 8.89 -1.23
N GLY A 102 -8.62 8.68 -0.27
CA GLY A 102 -8.48 9.15 1.09
C GLY A 102 -8.79 8.05 2.10
N LEU A 103 -8.18 8.14 3.28
CA LEU A 103 -8.33 7.19 4.36
C LEU A 103 -8.51 7.94 5.67
N VAL A 104 -9.42 7.45 6.49
CA VAL A 104 -9.54 7.84 7.90
C VAL A 104 -9.52 6.59 8.76
N GLY A 105 -8.78 6.63 9.86
CA GLY A 105 -8.67 5.53 10.80
C GLY A 105 -8.81 6.00 12.23
N TRP A 106 -9.38 5.16 13.08
CA TRP A 106 -9.53 5.41 14.50
C TRP A 106 -9.16 4.17 15.30
N ASN A 107 -8.12 4.30 16.13
CA ASN A 107 -7.74 3.31 17.13
C ASN A 107 -8.63 3.52 18.36
N ILE A 108 -9.76 2.81 18.43
CA ILE A 108 -10.71 2.88 19.54
C ILE A 108 -10.08 2.29 20.80
N LEU A 109 -9.39 1.18 20.65
CA LEU A 109 -8.62 0.49 21.69
C LEU A 109 -7.22 0.15 21.13
N PRO A 110 -6.23 -0.14 22.00
CA PRO A 110 -4.91 -0.59 21.54
C PRO A 110 -4.94 -1.85 20.66
N SER A 111 -6.04 -2.61 20.75
CA SER A 111 -6.27 -3.84 20.00
C SER A 111 -7.35 -3.71 18.93
N LEU A 112 -8.04 -2.56 18.82
CA LEU A 112 -9.17 -2.38 17.93
C LEU A 112 -9.04 -1.11 17.11
N LYS A 113 -8.93 -1.25 15.79
CA LYS A 113 -8.91 -0.15 14.82
C LYS A 113 -10.11 -0.26 13.88
N LEU A 114 -10.82 0.84 13.73
CA LEU A 114 -11.83 1.05 12.71
C LEU A 114 -11.24 1.98 11.63
N GLY A 115 -11.55 1.74 10.39
CA GLY A 115 -11.16 2.63 9.32
C GLY A 115 -12.14 2.64 8.17
N TYR A 116 -12.03 3.68 7.38
CA TYR A 116 -12.80 3.91 6.19
C TYR A 116 -11.90 4.51 5.13
N SER A 117 -12.02 4.03 3.90
CA SER A 117 -11.33 4.57 2.74
C SER A 117 -12.31 4.84 1.60
N PHE A 118 -11.94 5.81 0.80
CA PHE A 118 -12.64 6.18 -0.42
C PHE A 118 -11.62 6.34 -1.54
N ASP A 119 -11.85 5.66 -2.66
CA ASP A 119 -11.03 5.71 -3.86
C ASP A 119 -11.86 6.21 -5.03
N TYR A 120 -11.32 7.19 -5.74
CA TYR A 120 -11.89 7.69 -6.97
C TYR A 120 -10.93 7.45 -8.13
N SER A 121 -11.36 6.62 -9.09
CA SER A 121 -10.60 6.34 -10.31
C SER A 121 -10.94 7.36 -11.37
N TYR A 122 -9.92 8.03 -11.91
CA TYR A 122 -10.03 9.00 -13.01
C TYR A 122 -9.41 8.49 -14.31
N GLY A 123 -8.96 7.24 -14.34
CA GLY A 123 -8.37 6.59 -15.52
C GLY A 123 -9.34 6.56 -16.71
N PHE A 124 -8.79 6.68 -17.92
CA PHE A 124 -9.53 6.89 -19.18
C PHE A 124 -10.63 5.86 -19.48
N GLN A 125 -10.58 4.67 -18.87
CA GLN A 125 -11.60 3.62 -19.02
C GLN A 125 -12.67 3.64 -17.91
N SER A 126 -12.45 4.39 -16.85
CA SER A 126 -13.29 4.37 -15.65
C SER A 126 -14.32 5.49 -15.58
N PHE A 127 -14.21 6.53 -16.39
CA PHE A 127 -15.05 7.73 -16.35
C PHE A 127 -16.55 7.47 -16.53
N THR A 128 -16.93 6.35 -17.15
CA THR A 128 -18.32 6.09 -17.53
C THR A 128 -19.13 5.35 -16.46
N TYR A 129 -18.47 4.66 -15.50
CA TYR A 129 -19.16 3.73 -14.59
C TYR A 129 -18.76 3.80 -13.11
N ASN A 130 -17.82 4.65 -12.70
CA ASN A 130 -17.25 4.54 -11.36
C ASN A 130 -17.52 5.76 -10.51
N GLY A 131 -18.55 5.69 -9.66
CA GLY A 131 -18.85 6.69 -8.62
C GLY A 131 -17.87 6.68 -7.44
N GLY A 132 -16.75 5.96 -7.56
CA GLY A 132 -15.78 5.71 -6.49
C GLY A 132 -16.06 4.41 -5.73
N SER A 133 -15.04 3.92 -5.03
CA SER A 133 -15.12 2.76 -4.15
C SER A 133 -15.07 3.19 -2.71
N HIS A 134 -15.94 2.62 -1.89
CA HIS A 134 -16.04 2.87 -0.46
C HIS A 134 -15.70 1.59 0.29
N GLU A 135 -14.74 1.65 1.20
CA GLU A 135 -14.36 0.50 2.02
C GLU A 135 -14.40 0.89 3.50
N ALA A 136 -15.00 0.02 4.31
CA ALA A 136 -14.90 0.10 5.76
C ALA A 136 -14.16 -1.16 6.26
N PHE A 137 -13.21 -0.99 7.16
CA PHE A 137 -12.49 -2.10 7.74
C PHE A 137 -12.47 -2.03 9.27
N LEU A 138 -12.48 -3.21 9.87
CA LEU A 138 -12.30 -3.41 11.30
C LEU A 138 -11.09 -4.33 11.50
N ARG A 139 -10.10 -3.87 12.27
CA ARG A 139 -8.94 -4.68 12.64
C ARG A 139 -8.95 -4.95 14.13
N PHE A 140 -8.87 -6.22 14.48
CA PHE A 140 -8.74 -6.66 15.86
C PHE A 140 -7.43 -7.43 16.04
N ASP A 141 -6.56 -6.95 16.94
CA ASP A 141 -5.30 -7.59 17.29
C ASP A 141 -5.49 -8.40 18.56
N TRP A 142 -5.57 -9.74 18.46
CA TRP A 142 -5.81 -10.66 19.58
C TRP A 142 -4.64 -10.75 20.55
N PHE A 143 -3.41 -10.53 20.05
CA PHE A 143 -2.22 -10.65 20.89
C PHE A 143 -1.80 -9.29 21.42
N LYS A 144 -1.64 -9.19 22.75
CA LYS A 144 -1.07 -8.05 23.43
C LYS A 144 0.40 -7.92 22.97
N LYS A 145 0.66 -7.05 22.04
CA LYS A 145 1.99 -6.81 21.51
C LYS A 145 2.84 -6.20 22.62
N ASN A 146 3.79 -6.98 23.17
CA ASN A 146 4.90 -6.38 23.89
C ASN A 146 5.54 -5.37 22.96
N ARG A 147 5.64 -4.12 23.40
CA ARG A 147 6.11 -2.97 22.61
C ARG A 147 7.58 -3.11 22.25
N ILE A 148 7.88 -3.98 21.31
CA ILE A 148 9.05 -3.82 20.46
C ILE A 148 8.52 -3.00 19.29
N PRO A 149 9.03 -1.78 19.05
CA PRO A 149 8.61 -1.02 17.87
C PRO A 149 9.19 -1.68 16.62
N ALA A 150 8.58 -2.78 16.22
CA ALA A 150 8.84 -3.32 14.91
C ALA A 150 8.13 -2.40 13.91
N VAL A 151 8.88 -1.68 13.12
CA VAL A 151 8.39 -1.04 11.90
C VAL A 151 7.93 -2.17 10.99
N THR A 152 6.67 -2.53 11.11
CA THR A 152 6.08 -3.52 10.22
C THR A 152 5.45 -2.79 9.03
N PRO A 153 5.48 -3.34 7.82
CA PRO A 153 4.80 -2.79 6.64
C PRO A 153 3.26 -2.84 6.75
N ARG A 154 2.72 -2.71 7.95
CA ARG A 154 1.28 -2.76 8.25
C ARG A 154 0.55 -1.45 8.00
N TYR A 155 1.21 -0.51 7.35
CA TYR A 155 0.64 0.77 6.97
C TYR A 155 0.26 0.84 5.47
N PHE A 156 0.26 -0.34 4.80
CA PHE A 156 -0.32 -0.50 3.47
C PHE A 156 -1.64 -1.26 3.55
#